data_aaeaf32c858e5776ae3fef27540e2bd6
#
_entry.id   aaeaf32c858e5776ae3fef27540e2bd6
#
_cell.length_a   1.000
_cell.length_b   1.000
_cell.length_c   1.000
_cell.angle_alpha   90.00
_cell.angle_beta   90.00
_cell.angle_gamma   90.00
#
_symmetry.space_group_name_H-M   'P 1'
#
loop_
_entity.id
_entity.type
_entity.pdbx_description
1 polymer ?
#
loop_
_entity_poly.entity_id
_entity_poly.type
_entity_poly.pdbx_seq_one_letter_code
_entity_poly.pdbx_strand_id
1 'polypeptide(L)'
;MRTFHLKTEFSVRNATTFAGSKVLLAFSDEKEVASLLALELSRHTDATIVDPVMLQKEIDDIRRNGWAVDRGEFISGVRAVSVPLRNAEQRVTAALSVTFVANAEELSDQMLSELLRTADAISRSLGG
;
A
#
# COMPACT_ATOMS: atom_id res chain seq x y z
N MET A 1 -7.27 -18.63 4.18
CA MET A 1 -7.16 -17.80 5.41
C MET A 1 -6.72 -16.39 5.04
N ARG A 2 -7.41 -15.41 5.57
CA ARG A 2 -7.06 -14.00 5.39
C ARG A 2 -6.25 -13.53 6.59
N THR A 3 -5.18 -12.81 6.34
CA THR A 3 -4.35 -12.22 7.38
C THR A 3 -4.41 -10.71 7.26
N PHE A 4 -4.70 -10.04 8.37
CA PHE A 4 -4.75 -8.58 8.42
C PHE A 4 -3.49 -8.06 9.07
N HIS A 5 -2.86 -7.08 8.43
CA HIS A 5 -1.69 -6.40 8.94
C HIS A 5 -1.97 -4.91 9.06
N LEU A 6 -1.70 -4.37 10.25
CA LEU A 6 -1.72 -2.95 10.50
C LEU A 6 -0.29 -2.46 10.63
N LYS A 7 0.12 -1.55 9.75
CA LYS A 7 1.46 -0.97 9.79
C LYS A 7 1.38 0.51 10.10
N THR A 8 2.19 0.96 11.04
CA THR A 8 2.34 2.35 11.42
C THR A 8 3.66 2.96 10.96
N GLU A 9 4.55 2.12 10.46
CA GLU A 9 5.88 2.49 9.99
C GLU A 9 6.18 1.84 8.66
N PHE A 10 7.09 2.42 7.90
CA PHE A 10 7.59 1.79 6.69
C PHE A 10 9.11 1.89 6.62
N SER A 11 9.75 0.86 6.09
CA SER A 11 11.18 0.85 5.83
C SER A 11 11.46 1.54 4.50
N VAL A 12 12.48 2.39 4.48
CA VAL A 12 12.94 3.04 3.24
C VAL A 12 13.23 2.01 2.14
N ARG A 13 13.84 0.87 2.51
CA ARG A 13 14.16 -0.19 1.54
C ARG A 13 12.95 -0.82 0.89
N ASN A 14 11.86 -0.98 1.64
CA ASN A 14 10.67 -1.69 1.20
C ASN A 14 9.49 -0.76 0.92
N ALA A 15 9.72 0.56 0.97
CA ALA A 15 8.65 1.55 0.81
C ALA A 15 7.94 1.45 -0.56
N THR A 16 8.58 0.84 -1.55
CA THR A 16 8.07 0.73 -2.91
C THR A 16 7.58 -0.67 -3.28
N THR A 17 7.67 -1.65 -2.39
CA THR A 17 7.36 -3.05 -2.71
C THR A 17 6.13 -3.58 -2.00
N PHE A 18 5.88 -3.21 -0.75
CA PHE A 18 4.69 -3.63 -0.02
C PHE A 18 3.49 -2.73 -0.34
N ALA A 19 2.30 -3.30 -0.43
CA ALA A 19 1.08 -2.52 -0.64
C ALA A 19 0.90 -1.45 0.44
N GLY A 20 1.09 -1.80 1.71
CA GLY A 20 1.00 -0.87 2.83
C GLY A 20 2.03 0.25 2.75
N SER A 21 3.26 -0.08 2.41
CA SER A 21 4.33 0.92 2.24
C SER A 21 4.04 1.84 1.05
N LYS A 22 3.50 1.32 -0.03
CA LYS A 22 3.10 2.14 -1.19
C LYS A 22 1.97 3.11 -0.83
N VAL A 23 1.01 2.69 0.00
CA VAL A 23 -0.03 3.59 0.50
C VAL A 23 0.58 4.72 1.32
N LEU A 24 1.45 4.39 2.27
CA LEU A 24 2.10 5.41 3.11
C LEU A 24 2.92 6.37 2.26
N LEU A 25 3.66 5.85 1.29
CA LEU A 25 4.46 6.66 0.37
C LEU A 25 3.56 7.57 -0.49
N ALA A 26 2.48 7.04 -1.03
CA ALA A 26 1.57 7.80 -1.90
C ALA A 26 0.94 9.00 -1.19
N PHE A 27 0.70 8.90 0.11
CA PHE A 27 0.11 9.97 0.90
C PHE A 27 1.16 10.77 1.70
N SER A 28 2.44 10.54 1.45
CA SER A 28 3.53 11.37 1.94
C SER A 28 3.68 12.63 1.08
N ASP A 29 4.48 13.60 1.53
CA ASP A 29 4.69 14.78 0.72
C ASP A 29 5.56 14.47 -0.52
N GLU A 30 5.48 15.34 -1.52
CA GLU A 30 6.15 15.12 -2.81
C GLU A 30 7.67 15.09 -2.69
N LYS A 31 8.24 15.78 -1.72
CA LYS A 31 9.69 15.76 -1.49
C LYS A 31 10.15 14.41 -0.98
N GLU A 32 9.39 13.78 -0.08
CA GLU A 32 9.68 12.45 0.43
C GLU A 32 9.59 11.41 -0.68
N VAL A 33 8.55 11.51 -1.51
CA VAL A 33 8.38 10.63 -2.67
C VAL A 33 9.56 10.78 -3.64
N ALA A 34 9.93 12.00 -3.98
CA ALA A 34 11.03 12.27 -4.89
C ALA A 34 12.36 11.74 -4.35
N SER A 35 12.59 11.90 -3.05
CA SER A 35 13.82 11.39 -2.40
C SER A 35 13.91 9.86 -2.49
N LEU A 36 12.80 9.16 -2.28
CA LEU A 36 12.77 7.70 -2.38
C LEU A 36 12.94 7.22 -3.81
N LEU A 37 12.32 7.88 -4.77
CA LEU A 37 12.45 7.53 -6.19
C LEU A 37 13.84 7.79 -6.75
N ALA A 38 14.63 8.66 -6.11
CA ALA A 38 16.01 8.92 -6.49
C ALA A 38 16.97 7.82 -6.01
N LEU A 39 16.55 6.96 -5.09
CA LEU A 39 17.35 5.84 -4.61
C LEU A 39 17.29 4.68 -5.61
N GLU A 40 18.30 3.81 -5.53
CA GLU A 40 18.27 2.56 -6.29
C GLU A 40 17.18 1.65 -5.75
N LEU A 41 16.25 1.24 -6.62
CA LEU A 41 15.15 0.38 -6.26
C LEU A 41 15.59 -1.08 -6.37
N SER A 42 15.45 -1.82 -5.27
CA SER A 42 15.86 -3.23 -5.21
C SER A 42 14.80 -4.14 -5.80
N ARG A 43 15.24 -5.08 -6.63
CA ARG A 43 14.35 -6.11 -7.18
C ARG A 43 14.28 -7.29 -6.20
N HIS A 44 13.07 -7.67 -5.82
CA HIS A 44 12.80 -8.84 -4.96
C HIS A 44 12.19 -10.00 -5.74
N THR A 45 11.37 -9.70 -6.75
CA THR A 45 10.76 -10.68 -7.66
C THR A 45 10.78 -10.10 -9.07
N ASP A 46 10.38 -10.90 -10.05
CA ASP A 46 10.23 -10.41 -11.43
C ASP A 46 9.15 -9.34 -11.55
N ALA A 47 8.19 -9.34 -10.63
CA ALA A 47 7.10 -8.35 -10.62
C ALA A 47 7.47 -7.05 -9.91
N THR A 48 8.60 -6.96 -9.21
CA THR A 48 9.02 -5.75 -8.52
C THR A 48 9.16 -4.57 -9.48
N ILE A 49 8.52 -3.46 -9.17
CA ILE A 49 8.63 -2.23 -9.95
C ILE A 49 9.94 -1.54 -9.55
N VAL A 50 10.88 -1.48 -10.49
CA VAL A 50 12.20 -0.84 -10.27
C VAL A 50 12.42 0.40 -11.12
N ASP A 51 11.48 0.72 -12.01
CA ASP A 51 11.53 1.93 -12.83
C ASP A 51 10.85 3.08 -12.06
N PRO A 52 11.59 4.17 -11.73
CA PRO A 52 11.03 5.30 -11.01
C PRO A 52 9.82 5.96 -11.69
N VAL A 53 9.79 5.99 -13.00
CA VAL A 53 8.68 6.59 -13.76
C VAL A 53 7.41 5.77 -13.60
N MET A 54 7.52 4.45 -13.71
CA MET A 54 6.39 3.54 -13.51
C MET A 54 5.90 3.56 -12.08
N LEU A 55 6.82 3.64 -11.12
CA LEU A 55 6.46 3.71 -9.70
C LEU A 55 5.75 5.02 -9.37
N GLN A 56 6.21 6.14 -9.94
CA GLN A 56 5.53 7.42 -9.78
C GLN A 56 4.09 7.36 -10.29
N LYS A 57 3.90 6.72 -11.44
CA LYS A 57 2.55 6.54 -11.99
C LYS A 57 1.67 5.72 -11.05
N GLU A 58 2.20 4.66 -10.47
CA GLU A 58 1.46 3.85 -9.50
C GLU A 58 1.11 4.63 -8.25
N ILE A 59 2.03 5.45 -7.75
CA ILE A 59 1.80 6.34 -6.60
C ILE A 59 0.66 7.31 -6.91
N ASP A 60 0.66 7.90 -8.10
CA ASP A 60 -0.40 8.81 -8.52
C ASP A 60 -1.76 8.10 -8.60
N ASP A 61 -1.79 6.87 -9.09
CA ASP A 61 -2.99 6.05 -9.16
C ASP A 61 -3.51 5.71 -7.75
N ILE A 62 -2.62 5.40 -6.81
CA ILE A 62 -2.99 5.14 -5.41
C ILE A 62 -3.64 6.37 -4.78
N ARG A 63 -3.08 7.55 -5.02
CA ARG A 63 -3.66 8.82 -4.53
C ARG A 63 -5.07 9.04 -5.05
N ARG A 64 -5.31 8.72 -6.32
CA ARG A 64 -6.63 8.86 -6.92
C ARG A 64 -7.62 7.82 -6.43
N ASN A 65 -7.19 6.57 -6.37
CA ASN A 65 -8.06 5.44 -6.09
C ASN A 65 -8.28 5.21 -4.58
N GLY A 66 -7.29 5.51 -3.76
CA GLY A 66 -7.36 5.31 -2.32
C GLY A 66 -6.96 3.92 -1.85
N TRP A 67 -6.32 3.12 -2.69
CA TRP A 67 -5.78 1.82 -2.29
C TRP A 67 -4.56 1.45 -3.13
N ALA A 68 -3.76 0.52 -2.60
CA ALA A 68 -2.62 -0.06 -3.30
C ALA A 68 -2.75 -1.57 -3.38
N VAL A 69 -2.15 -2.15 -4.39
CA VAL A 69 -2.08 -3.61 -4.59
C VAL A 69 -0.61 -4.01 -4.72
N ASP A 70 -0.24 -5.08 -4.00
CA ASP A 70 1.01 -5.79 -4.19
C ASP A 70 0.69 -7.05 -5.01
N ARG A 71 1.24 -7.13 -6.21
CA ARG A 71 1.02 -8.23 -7.15
C ARG A 71 2.20 -9.20 -7.17
N GLY A 72 2.72 -9.57 -6.00
CA GLY A 72 3.88 -10.42 -5.88
C GLY A 72 5.20 -9.67 -6.06
N GLU A 73 5.22 -8.39 -5.78
CA GLU A 73 6.37 -7.51 -5.98
C GLU A 73 7.48 -7.73 -4.95
N PHE A 74 7.15 -8.23 -3.77
CA PHE A 74 8.11 -8.56 -2.73
C PHE A 74 8.29 -10.07 -2.58
N ILE A 75 7.19 -10.83 -2.56
CA ILE A 75 7.21 -12.30 -2.48
C ILE A 75 6.35 -12.82 -3.63
N SER A 76 6.96 -13.63 -4.51
CA SER A 76 6.26 -14.25 -5.61
C SER A 76 5.13 -15.15 -5.10
N GLY A 77 3.95 -15.06 -5.70
CA GLY A 77 2.77 -15.85 -5.30
C GLY A 77 2.00 -15.29 -4.12
N VAL A 78 2.46 -14.19 -3.52
CA VAL A 78 1.75 -13.52 -2.43
C VAL A 78 1.26 -12.16 -2.92
N ARG A 79 -0.03 -11.91 -2.74
CA ARG A 79 -0.66 -10.64 -3.10
C ARG A 79 -1.22 -9.96 -1.85
N ALA A 80 -1.34 -8.65 -1.91
CA ALA A 80 -1.94 -7.87 -0.85
C ALA A 80 -2.69 -6.68 -1.43
N VAL A 81 -3.71 -6.23 -0.72
CA VAL A 81 -4.35 -4.95 -0.96
C VAL A 81 -4.28 -4.13 0.32
N SER A 82 -4.03 -2.85 0.19
CA SER A 82 -3.87 -1.96 1.33
C SER A 82 -4.63 -0.67 1.14
N VAL A 83 -5.19 -0.16 2.23
CA VAL A 83 -5.93 1.10 2.27
C VAL A 83 -5.40 1.98 3.39
N PRO A 84 -5.51 3.32 3.25
CA PRO A 84 -4.98 4.23 4.27
C PRO A 84 -5.86 4.30 5.50
N LEU A 85 -5.22 4.52 6.65
CA LEU A 85 -5.86 4.90 7.90
C LEU A 85 -5.48 6.34 8.22
N ARG A 86 -6.44 7.15 8.64
CA ARG A 86 -6.25 8.57 8.90
C ARG A 86 -6.42 8.89 10.37
N ASN A 87 -5.64 9.86 10.83
CA ASN A 87 -5.77 10.40 12.20
C ASN A 87 -6.78 11.58 12.24
N ALA A 88 -6.89 12.24 13.39
CA ALA A 88 -7.79 13.37 13.59
C ALA A 88 -7.53 14.54 12.63
N GLU A 89 -6.29 14.71 12.18
CA GLU A 89 -5.91 15.77 11.23
C GLU A 89 -6.06 15.32 9.78
N GLN A 90 -6.70 14.17 9.54
CA GLN A 90 -6.91 13.57 8.21
C GLN A 90 -5.62 13.18 7.50
N ARG A 91 -4.52 13.01 8.24
CA ARG A 91 -3.27 12.52 7.70
C ARG A 91 -3.23 11.01 7.71
N VAL A 92 -2.65 10.44 6.67
CA VAL A 92 -2.43 8.99 6.59
C VAL A 92 -1.21 8.64 7.44
N THR A 93 -1.44 7.91 8.53
CA THR A 93 -0.40 7.53 9.49
C THR A 93 -0.17 6.02 9.54
N ALA A 94 -1.08 5.25 8.96
CA ALA A 94 -1.01 3.80 8.94
C ALA A 94 -1.73 3.27 7.70
N ALA A 95 -1.59 1.98 7.46
CA ALA A 95 -2.29 1.29 6.39
C ALA A 95 -2.86 -0.03 6.90
N LEU A 96 -4.05 -0.36 6.46
CA LEU A 96 -4.70 -1.64 6.72
C LEU A 96 -4.53 -2.51 5.47
N SER A 97 -3.97 -3.70 5.63
CA SER A 97 -3.68 -4.60 4.51
C SER A 97 -4.33 -5.96 4.70
N VAL A 98 -4.77 -6.55 3.59
CA VAL A 98 -5.15 -7.96 3.52
C VAL A 98 -4.17 -8.65 2.59
N THR A 99 -3.55 -9.72 3.09
CA THR A 99 -2.59 -10.53 2.35
C THR A 99 -3.22 -11.87 2.00
N PHE A 100 -2.98 -12.36 0.80
CA PHE A 100 -3.53 -13.62 0.35
C PHE A 100 -2.61 -14.31 -0.67
N VAL A 101 -2.81 -15.62 -0.85
CA VAL A 101 -2.07 -16.40 -1.85
C VAL A 101 -2.71 -16.15 -3.22
N ALA A 102 -1.88 -15.85 -4.20
CA ALA A 102 -2.31 -15.37 -5.51
C ALA A 102 -3.27 -16.29 -6.27
N ASN A 103 -3.13 -17.61 -6.07
CA ASN A 103 -3.97 -18.60 -6.75
C ASN A 103 -5.18 -19.06 -5.94
N ALA A 104 -5.35 -18.55 -4.73
CA ALA A 104 -6.46 -18.94 -3.85
C ALA A 104 -7.65 -18.00 -3.99
N GLU A 105 -7.40 -16.72 -4.09
CA GLU A 105 -8.42 -15.69 -4.24
C GLU A 105 -7.87 -14.54 -5.07
N GLU A 106 -8.75 -13.88 -5.81
CA GLU A 106 -8.45 -12.61 -6.43
C GLU A 106 -9.18 -11.50 -5.68
N LEU A 107 -8.66 -10.28 -5.79
CA LEU A 107 -9.33 -9.12 -5.22
C LEU A 107 -10.68 -8.92 -5.91
N SER A 108 -11.77 -9.03 -5.14
CA SER A 108 -13.11 -8.73 -5.62
C SER A 108 -13.52 -7.32 -5.20
N ASP A 109 -14.51 -6.76 -5.90
CA ASP A 109 -15.07 -5.46 -5.52
C ASP A 109 -15.68 -5.51 -4.12
N GLN A 110 -16.28 -6.63 -3.75
CA GLN A 110 -16.85 -6.82 -2.41
C GLN A 110 -15.76 -6.80 -1.34
N MET A 111 -14.65 -7.50 -1.55
CA MET A 111 -13.52 -7.51 -0.63
C MET A 111 -12.94 -6.11 -0.45
N LEU A 112 -12.74 -5.39 -1.54
CA LEU A 112 -12.25 -4.02 -1.50
C LEU A 112 -13.21 -3.09 -0.75
N SER A 113 -14.51 -3.21 -1.01
CA SER A 113 -15.53 -2.41 -0.33
C SER A 113 -15.55 -2.66 1.18
N GLU A 114 -15.44 -3.93 1.60
CA GLU A 114 -15.37 -4.28 3.01
C GLU A 114 -14.11 -3.73 3.68
N LEU A 115 -12.98 -3.81 2.98
CA LEU A 115 -11.71 -3.29 3.48
C LEU A 115 -11.77 -1.78 3.66
N LEU A 116 -12.32 -1.06 2.69
CA LEU A 116 -12.49 0.40 2.77
C LEU A 116 -13.43 0.81 3.92
N ARG A 117 -14.51 0.08 4.14
CA ARG A 117 -15.43 0.33 5.26
C ARG A 117 -14.74 0.09 6.60
N THR A 118 -13.98 -0.99 6.71
CA THR A 118 -13.23 -1.31 7.92
C THR A 118 -12.20 -0.23 8.22
N ALA A 119 -11.47 0.21 7.19
CA ALA A 119 -10.50 1.29 7.32
C ALA A 119 -11.15 2.60 7.78
N ASP A 120 -12.32 2.92 7.25
CA ASP A 120 -13.07 4.12 7.66
C ASP A 120 -13.49 4.05 9.13
N ALA A 121 -13.98 2.89 9.57
CA ALA A 121 -14.36 2.67 10.98
C ALA A 121 -13.15 2.80 11.92
N ILE A 122 -12.01 2.24 11.54
CA ILE A 122 -10.77 2.35 12.32
C ILE A 122 -10.30 3.80 12.36
N SER A 123 -10.31 4.49 11.23
CA SER A 123 -9.91 5.91 11.15
C SER A 123 -10.77 6.77 12.09
N ARG A 124 -12.07 6.55 12.11
CA ARG A 124 -12.99 7.26 13.02
C ARG A 124 -12.66 6.99 14.49
N SER A 125 -12.28 5.76 14.81
CA SER A 125 -11.84 5.40 16.17
C SER A 125 -10.54 6.11 16.55
N LEU A 126 -9.70 6.45 15.57
CA LEU A 126 -8.48 7.22 15.76
C LEU A 126 -8.70 8.74 15.69
N GLY A 127 -9.94 9.18 15.54
CA GLY A 127 -10.31 10.58 15.45
C GLY A 127 -10.29 11.15 14.04
N GLY A 128 -10.08 10.30 13.06
CA GLY A 128 -10.05 10.70 11.65
C GLY A 128 -11.40 10.75 10.96
#